data_f2430a42a95458a9e70fbcbba7c3a974
#
_entry.id   f2430a42a95458a9e70fbcbba7c3a974
#
_cell.length_a   1.000
_cell.length_b   1.000
_cell.length_c   1.000
_cell.angle_alpha   90.00
_cell.angle_beta   90.00
_cell.angle_gamma   90.00
#
_symmetry.space_group_name_H-M   'P 1'
#
loop_
_entity.id
_entity.type
_entity.pdbx_description
1 polymer ?
#
loop_
_entity_poly.entity_id
_entity_poly.type
_entity_poly.pdbx_seq_one_letter_code
_entity_poly.pdbx_strand_id
1 'polypeptide(L)'
;MPAAVAVVTLVLRLVAGATGPTDWDSAQYAAAVGHFDVTHGEPQPPGYWLYVQSGRWLHQVFGLGTIHSLVLVAALASALAAGLTAWAGRDLGGRWVGLAAGLVIAASPFAWFSGSIVATYSFDMVAASLLIILAWRARPGSWHGVAAVVALGFLAGFRPSMGQELALLALIPVVGSTRTWGRLVVTLTAGAASVGLWLVPLAIEQPGGLSTWIQATRIETIGAERSTSVLDHAAGGPGNLGTFAAYTVLALGPLALLTLVAVLALVVRRGVARHRGGPDRRPSVGRAGPGWDGPGRRPWYQWRAAILTAAIVPPMLVVSLIEFAKGGYLLAYLPGAVIALLLPLGALNRRSARSGRGASPWLVLTSVGIVLVVAFGAQRFISGDGVLPARFLESSGWLWLDQPRYQAPYTDTRSAIRTADATDAALRALTPLLRSRTDVVLFDAVDGGPDIYRNAGWEQPDVRIAMVAPGQVAYNQLHGALYYASGDTVPVRPGGTVLLVASPALPGLSGLIATGQAQAVRTPLPITGFQVWRILPGTSILGVRTVTSTVPPDLGTGI
;
A
#
# COMPACT_ATOMS: atom_id res chain seq x y z
N MET A 1 -14.54 12.38 -18.59
CA MET A 1 -13.32 12.79 -17.87
C MET A 1 -12.90 11.77 -16.81
N PRO A 2 -13.68 11.42 -15.75
CA PRO A 2 -13.25 10.40 -14.79
C PRO A 2 -12.91 9.06 -15.44
N ALA A 3 -13.74 8.58 -16.35
CA ALA A 3 -13.47 7.34 -17.08
C ALA A 3 -12.18 7.40 -17.92
N ALA A 4 -11.90 8.51 -18.60
CA ALA A 4 -10.65 8.67 -19.35
C ALA A 4 -9.42 8.63 -18.43
N VAL A 5 -9.48 9.26 -17.23
CA VAL A 5 -8.43 9.17 -16.23
C VAL A 5 -8.23 7.72 -15.77
N ALA A 6 -9.33 7.00 -15.51
CA ALA A 6 -9.25 5.59 -15.12
C ALA A 6 -8.60 4.72 -16.22
N VAL A 7 -9.01 4.87 -17.49
CA VAL A 7 -8.45 4.10 -18.61
C VAL A 7 -6.94 4.38 -18.77
N VAL A 8 -6.53 5.65 -18.77
CA VAL A 8 -5.11 6.02 -18.87
C VAL A 8 -4.33 5.42 -17.69
N THR A 9 -4.89 5.52 -16.47
CA THR A 9 -4.25 4.93 -15.28
C THR A 9 -4.10 3.43 -15.42
N LEU A 10 -5.13 2.71 -15.88
CA LEU A 10 -5.07 1.26 -16.10
C LEU A 10 -3.95 0.87 -17.06
N VAL A 11 -3.87 1.55 -18.22
CA VAL A 11 -2.81 1.29 -19.19
C VAL A 11 -1.43 1.50 -18.58
N LEU A 12 -1.22 2.59 -17.85
CA LEU A 12 0.05 2.87 -17.18
C LEU A 12 0.43 1.81 -16.15
N ARG A 13 -0.54 1.27 -15.39
CA ARG A 13 -0.31 0.21 -14.39
C ARG A 13 0.06 -1.10 -15.08
N LEU A 14 -0.67 -1.49 -16.12
CA LEU A 14 -0.41 -2.73 -16.86
C LEU A 14 0.95 -2.73 -17.55
N VAL A 15 1.36 -1.59 -18.14
CA VAL A 15 2.70 -1.45 -18.76
C VAL A 15 3.84 -1.55 -17.73
N ALA A 16 3.58 -1.20 -16.47
CA ALA A 16 4.55 -1.27 -15.39
C ALA A 16 4.37 -2.51 -14.50
N GLY A 17 3.38 -3.35 -14.79
CA GLY A 17 2.98 -4.48 -13.95
C GLY A 17 4.10 -5.49 -13.72
N ALA A 18 4.23 -5.95 -12.47
CA ALA A 18 5.16 -6.99 -12.07
C ALA A 18 4.80 -8.34 -12.72
N THR A 19 5.80 -9.13 -13.03
CA THR A 19 5.67 -10.49 -13.59
C THR A 19 5.98 -11.57 -12.57
N GLY A 20 6.63 -11.21 -11.45
CA GLY A 20 6.93 -12.05 -10.31
C GLY A 20 6.53 -11.39 -8.99
N PRO A 21 6.65 -12.10 -7.86
CA PRO A 21 6.46 -11.53 -6.54
C PRO A 21 7.47 -10.41 -6.29
N THR A 22 7.01 -9.28 -5.77
CA THR A 22 7.88 -8.11 -5.50
C THR A 22 8.39 -8.05 -4.08
N ASP A 23 7.70 -8.68 -3.16
CA ASP A 23 8.01 -8.74 -1.74
C ASP A 23 7.40 -9.98 -1.10
N TRP A 24 7.64 -10.14 0.19
CA TRP A 24 7.11 -11.20 1.02
C TRP A 24 5.59 -11.37 0.91
N ASP A 25 4.83 -10.26 1.02
CA ASP A 25 3.37 -10.29 0.93
C ASP A 25 2.89 -10.77 -0.43
N SER A 26 3.57 -10.35 -1.51
CA SER A 26 3.23 -10.73 -2.89
C SER A 26 3.30 -12.24 -3.10
N ALA A 27 4.33 -12.90 -2.56
CA ALA A 27 4.46 -14.35 -2.63
C ALA A 27 3.36 -15.06 -1.83
N GLN A 28 3.01 -14.53 -0.65
CA GLN A 28 1.95 -15.06 0.20
C GLN A 28 0.56 -14.96 -0.45
N TYR A 29 0.26 -13.84 -1.11
CA TYR A 29 -0.97 -13.72 -1.90
C TYR A 29 -1.00 -14.69 -3.07
N ALA A 30 0.14 -14.93 -3.71
CA ALA A 30 0.23 -15.85 -4.83
C ALA A 30 -0.01 -17.30 -4.36
N ALA A 31 0.57 -17.71 -3.24
CA ALA A 31 0.33 -19.03 -2.63
C ALA A 31 -1.14 -19.22 -2.25
N ALA A 32 -1.77 -18.18 -1.68
CA ALA A 32 -3.17 -18.21 -1.28
C ALA A 32 -4.17 -18.42 -2.43
N VAL A 33 -3.78 -18.12 -3.67
CA VAL A 33 -4.63 -18.44 -4.85
C VAL A 33 -4.80 -19.96 -5.00
N GLY A 34 -3.78 -20.74 -4.68
CA GLY A 34 -3.84 -22.21 -4.67
C GLY A 34 -4.48 -22.77 -3.40
N HIS A 35 -4.01 -22.31 -2.26
CA HIS A 35 -4.43 -22.77 -0.94
C HIS A 35 -4.57 -21.59 0.02
N PHE A 36 -5.72 -21.48 0.69
CA PHE A 36 -5.99 -20.37 1.61
C PHE A 36 -5.85 -20.82 3.05
N ASP A 37 -4.79 -20.37 3.73
CA ASP A 37 -4.59 -20.61 5.17
C ASP A 37 -3.74 -19.50 5.80
N VAL A 38 -4.39 -18.62 6.56
CA VAL A 38 -3.70 -17.49 7.21
C VAL A 38 -2.72 -17.92 8.31
N THR A 39 -2.84 -19.14 8.85
CA THR A 39 -1.92 -19.65 9.87
C THR A 39 -0.57 -20.04 9.30
N HIS A 40 -0.54 -20.36 8.01
CA HIS A 40 0.67 -20.66 7.27
C HIS A 40 1.18 -19.49 6.42
N GLY A 41 0.52 -18.31 6.54
CA GLY A 41 0.87 -17.14 5.74
C GLY A 41 0.40 -17.22 4.28
N GLU A 42 -0.67 -17.94 4.03
CA GLU A 42 -1.30 -18.11 2.71
C GLU A 42 -2.73 -17.51 2.67
N PRO A 43 -2.89 -16.20 2.65
CA PRO A 43 -1.90 -15.15 2.81
C PRO A 43 -1.67 -14.78 4.29
N GLN A 44 -0.81 -13.76 4.55
CA GLN A 44 -0.67 -13.19 5.90
C GLN A 44 -2.02 -12.72 6.46
N PRO A 45 -2.22 -12.80 7.80
CA PRO A 45 -3.40 -12.22 8.43
C PRO A 45 -3.53 -10.71 8.11
N PRO A 46 -4.74 -10.19 7.95
CA PRO A 46 -6.05 -10.83 8.15
C PRO A 46 -6.63 -11.57 6.92
N GLY A 47 -5.83 -11.98 5.94
CA GLY A 47 -6.24 -12.89 4.88
C GLY A 47 -6.71 -12.26 3.57
N TYR A 48 -7.19 -11.02 3.54
CA TYR A 48 -7.55 -10.27 2.32
C TYR A 48 -8.40 -11.08 1.31
N TRP A 49 -9.39 -11.79 1.82
CA TRP A 49 -10.06 -12.88 1.13
C TRP A 49 -10.63 -12.50 -0.25
N LEU A 50 -11.31 -11.34 -0.38
CA LEU A 50 -11.85 -10.91 -1.68
C LEU A 50 -10.75 -10.62 -2.72
N TYR A 51 -9.58 -10.18 -2.30
CA TYR A 51 -8.46 -9.96 -3.20
C TYR A 51 -7.95 -11.29 -3.78
N VAL A 52 -7.72 -12.27 -2.90
CA VAL A 52 -7.29 -13.61 -3.29
C VAL A 52 -8.33 -14.27 -4.20
N GLN A 53 -9.62 -14.23 -3.84
CA GLN A 53 -10.69 -14.82 -4.65
C GLN A 53 -10.84 -14.13 -6.02
N SER A 54 -10.66 -12.81 -6.08
CA SER A 54 -10.66 -12.08 -7.36
C SER A 54 -9.51 -12.54 -8.26
N GLY A 55 -8.31 -12.70 -7.70
CA GLY A 55 -7.15 -13.26 -8.42
C GLY A 55 -7.39 -14.70 -8.86
N ARG A 56 -7.89 -15.55 -7.96
CA ARG A 56 -8.25 -16.96 -8.24
C ARG A 56 -9.27 -17.06 -9.37
N TRP A 57 -10.32 -16.25 -9.34
CA TRP A 57 -11.33 -16.21 -10.39
C TRP A 57 -10.73 -15.84 -11.76
N LEU A 58 -9.91 -14.79 -11.82
CA LEU A 58 -9.23 -14.38 -13.06
C LEU A 58 -8.28 -15.46 -13.58
N HIS A 59 -7.55 -16.12 -12.68
CA HIS A 59 -6.67 -17.24 -13.01
C HIS A 59 -7.46 -18.39 -13.65
N GLN A 60 -8.56 -18.82 -13.02
CA GLN A 60 -9.35 -19.96 -13.44
C GLN A 60 -10.17 -19.70 -14.71
N VAL A 61 -10.77 -18.49 -14.84
CA VAL A 61 -11.68 -18.19 -15.95
C VAL A 61 -10.92 -17.78 -17.21
N PHE A 62 -9.85 -17.02 -17.07
CA PHE A 62 -9.10 -16.48 -18.21
C PHE A 62 -7.75 -17.16 -18.45
N GLY A 63 -7.35 -18.12 -17.62
CA GLY A 63 -6.07 -18.81 -17.75
C GLY A 63 -4.84 -17.90 -17.54
N LEU A 64 -5.01 -16.75 -16.86
CA LEU A 64 -3.91 -15.84 -16.57
C LEU A 64 -2.98 -16.46 -15.52
N GLY A 65 -1.68 -16.19 -15.58
CA GLY A 65 -0.77 -16.57 -14.52
C GLY A 65 -1.18 -15.94 -13.17
N THR A 66 -0.91 -16.60 -12.06
CA THR A 66 -1.34 -16.20 -10.70
C THR A 66 -0.95 -14.75 -10.40
N ILE A 67 0.33 -14.39 -10.58
CA ILE A 67 0.83 -13.02 -10.37
C ILE A 67 0.11 -12.03 -11.26
N HIS A 68 -0.03 -12.33 -12.56
CA HIS A 68 -0.71 -11.43 -13.51
C HIS A 68 -2.18 -11.22 -13.13
N SER A 69 -2.86 -12.24 -12.61
CA SER A 69 -4.24 -12.13 -12.13
C SER A 69 -4.35 -11.17 -10.96
N LEU A 70 -3.48 -11.29 -9.96
CA LEU A 70 -3.46 -10.43 -8.79
C LEU A 70 -3.04 -8.99 -9.13
N VAL A 71 -2.03 -8.81 -9.98
CA VAL A 71 -1.60 -7.49 -10.49
C VAL A 71 -2.73 -6.82 -11.27
N LEU A 72 -3.48 -7.57 -12.09
CA LEU A 72 -4.63 -7.02 -12.80
C LEU A 72 -5.72 -6.50 -11.84
N VAL A 73 -6.00 -7.24 -10.75
CA VAL A 73 -6.93 -6.80 -9.69
C VAL A 73 -6.46 -5.48 -9.05
N ALA A 74 -5.16 -5.39 -8.69
CA ALA A 74 -4.58 -4.17 -8.12
C ALA A 74 -4.60 -2.99 -9.11
N ALA A 75 -4.30 -3.25 -10.40
CA ALA A 75 -4.33 -2.25 -11.46
C ALA A 75 -5.73 -1.69 -11.70
N LEU A 76 -6.75 -2.56 -11.73
CA LEU A 76 -8.15 -2.18 -11.84
C LEU A 76 -8.59 -1.33 -10.64
N ALA A 77 -8.23 -1.71 -9.41
CA ALA A 77 -8.50 -0.93 -8.22
C ALA A 77 -7.83 0.46 -8.28
N SER A 78 -6.55 0.54 -8.67
CA SER A 78 -5.81 1.81 -8.81
C SER A 78 -6.42 2.71 -9.88
N ALA A 79 -6.83 2.15 -11.02
CA ALA A 79 -7.50 2.87 -12.08
C ALA A 79 -8.87 3.41 -11.66
N LEU A 80 -9.68 2.56 -11.01
CA LEU A 80 -10.97 2.94 -10.45
C LEU A 80 -10.81 4.07 -9.41
N ALA A 81 -9.81 3.96 -8.52
CA ALA A 81 -9.51 4.97 -7.51
C ALA A 81 -9.18 6.33 -8.14
N ALA A 82 -8.33 6.37 -9.18
CA ALA A 82 -8.02 7.61 -9.89
C ALA A 82 -9.26 8.23 -10.55
N GLY A 83 -10.11 7.43 -11.16
CA GLY A 83 -11.40 7.85 -11.72
C GLY A 83 -12.37 8.37 -10.67
N LEU A 84 -12.52 7.67 -9.55
CA LEU A 84 -13.38 8.08 -8.43
C LEU A 84 -12.85 9.35 -7.76
N THR A 85 -11.54 9.50 -7.57
CA THR A 85 -10.93 10.72 -7.05
C THR A 85 -11.19 11.91 -7.99
N ALA A 86 -11.08 11.69 -9.31
CA ALA A 86 -11.44 12.71 -10.30
C ALA A 86 -12.93 13.09 -10.20
N TRP A 87 -13.79 12.13 -9.92
CA TRP A 87 -15.22 12.39 -9.74
C TRP A 87 -15.49 13.16 -8.44
N ALA A 88 -14.93 12.71 -7.31
CA ALA A 88 -15.03 13.38 -6.02
C ALA A 88 -14.53 14.84 -6.10
N GLY A 89 -13.36 15.05 -6.68
CA GLY A 89 -12.77 16.38 -6.90
C GLY A 89 -13.66 17.27 -7.79
N ARG A 90 -14.30 16.70 -8.81
CA ARG A 90 -15.26 17.42 -9.65
C ARG A 90 -16.50 17.86 -8.86
N ASP A 91 -17.04 16.99 -8.03
CA ASP A 91 -18.23 17.30 -7.23
C ASP A 91 -17.92 18.35 -6.15
N LEU A 92 -16.73 18.29 -5.52
CA LEU A 92 -16.34 19.24 -4.48
C LEU A 92 -15.77 20.56 -5.05
N GLY A 93 -15.01 20.51 -6.14
CA GLY A 93 -14.20 21.63 -6.61
C GLY A 93 -14.42 22.07 -8.05
N GLY A 94 -15.23 21.33 -8.83
CA GLY A 94 -15.48 21.60 -10.25
C GLY A 94 -14.54 20.82 -11.19
N ARG A 95 -14.78 20.92 -12.50
CA ARG A 95 -14.13 20.07 -13.52
C ARG A 95 -12.60 20.11 -13.48
N TRP A 96 -12.01 21.30 -13.27
CA TRP A 96 -10.56 21.47 -13.21
C TRP A 96 -9.97 20.73 -11.98
N VAL A 97 -10.56 20.90 -10.80
CA VAL A 97 -10.12 20.20 -9.57
C VAL A 97 -10.24 18.70 -9.75
N GLY A 98 -11.34 18.23 -10.37
CA GLY A 98 -11.51 16.81 -10.64
C GLY A 98 -10.43 16.24 -11.56
N LEU A 99 -10.13 16.92 -12.68
CA LEU A 99 -9.09 16.47 -13.60
C LEU A 99 -7.72 16.46 -12.92
N ALA A 100 -7.37 17.55 -12.24
CA ALA A 100 -6.11 17.68 -11.52
C ALA A 100 -5.96 16.59 -10.44
N ALA A 101 -7.00 16.33 -9.64
CA ALA A 101 -6.98 15.30 -8.60
C ALA A 101 -6.75 13.90 -9.19
N GLY A 102 -7.48 13.55 -10.25
CA GLY A 102 -7.29 12.27 -10.90
C GLY A 102 -5.90 12.08 -11.49
N LEU A 103 -5.34 13.12 -12.14
CA LEU A 103 -3.99 13.07 -12.72
C LEU A 103 -2.90 12.97 -11.64
N VAL A 104 -3.04 13.70 -10.53
CA VAL A 104 -2.10 13.62 -9.40
C VAL A 104 -2.11 12.21 -8.80
N ILE A 105 -3.27 11.58 -8.60
CA ILE A 105 -3.37 10.20 -8.15
C ILE A 105 -2.78 9.23 -9.19
N ALA A 106 -3.09 9.41 -10.46
CA ALA A 106 -2.56 8.56 -11.53
C ALA A 106 -1.03 8.57 -11.60
N ALA A 107 -0.41 9.72 -11.34
CA ALA A 107 1.04 9.93 -11.38
C ALA A 107 1.72 9.79 -10.00
N SER A 108 0.97 9.65 -8.90
CA SER A 108 1.56 9.42 -7.57
C SER A 108 2.42 8.15 -7.59
N PRO A 109 3.71 8.20 -7.19
CA PRO A 109 4.60 7.04 -7.25
C PRO A 109 4.07 5.90 -6.39
N PHE A 110 3.53 6.17 -5.21
CA PHE A 110 2.97 5.16 -4.31
C PHE A 110 1.71 4.50 -4.88
N ALA A 111 0.80 5.28 -5.47
CA ALA A 111 -0.37 4.75 -6.15
C ALA A 111 0.01 3.99 -7.44
N TRP A 112 1.07 4.43 -8.11
CA TRP A 112 1.58 3.73 -9.29
C TRP A 112 2.19 2.39 -8.91
N PHE A 113 3.09 2.37 -7.97
CA PHE A 113 3.74 1.15 -7.47
C PHE A 113 2.70 0.15 -6.97
N SER A 114 1.84 0.53 -6.01
CA SER A 114 0.82 -0.35 -5.44
C SER A 114 -0.22 -0.86 -6.44
N GLY A 115 -0.43 -0.15 -7.54
CA GLY A 115 -1.30 -0.60 -8.64
C GLY A 115 -0.59 -1.43 -9.71
N SER A 116 0.74 -1.61 -9.60
CA SER A 116 1.56 -2.36 -10.56
C SER A 116 2.19 -3.61 -9.97
N ILE A 117 1.95 -3.90 -8.70
CA ILE A 117 2.43 -5.09 -8.00
C ILE A 117 1.25 -5.87 -7.40
N VAL A 118 1.54 -7.04 -6.85
CA VAL A 118 0.56 -7.79 -6.05
C VAL A 118 0.40 -7.09 -4.70
N ALA A 119 -0.64 -6.25 -4.57
CA ALA A 119 -0.90 -5.47 -3.37
C ALA A 119 -2.37 -5.04 -3.26
N THR A 120 -2.85 -4.86 -2.02
CA THR A 120 -4.24 -4.51 -1.72
C THR A 120 -4.47 -3.02 -1.48
N TYR A 121 -3.42 -2.21 -1.32
CA TYR A 121 -3.47 -0.80 -0.90
C TYR A 121 -4.31 0.11 -1.81
N SER A 122 -4.42 -0.21 -3.10
CA SER A 122 -5.25 0.55 -4.06
C SER A 122 -6.73 0.57 -3.68
N PHE A 123 -7.22 -0.43 -2.92
CA PHE A 123 -8.60 -0.49 -2.47
C PHE A 123 -8.93 0.55 -1.39
N ASP A 124 -7.95 0.98 -0.59
CA ASP A 124 -8.11 2.08 0.37
C ASP A 124 -8.48 3.38 -0.35
N MET A 125 -7.80 3.67 -1.48
CA MET A 125 -8.16 4.82 -2.32
C MET A 125 -9.55 4.70 -2.95
N VAL A 126 -9.94 3.50 -3.38
CA VAL A 126 -11.29 3.24 -3.91
C VAL A 126 -12.33 3.56 -2.84
N ALA A 127 -12.16 3.00 -1.63
CA ALA A 127 -13.07 3.21 -0.51
C ALA A 127 -13.14 4.69 -0.12
N ALA A 128 -11.99 5.34 0.11
CA ALA A 128 -11.94 6.75 0.48
C ALA A 128 -12.64 7.65 -0.55
N SER A 129 -12.32 7.47 -1.85
CA SER A 129 -12.92 8.28 -2.92
C SER A 129 -14.43 8.06 -3.06
N LEU A 130 -14.88 6.81 -2.98
CA LEU A 130 -16.29 6.47 -3.04
C LEU A 130 -17.06 7.04 -1.85
N LEU A 131 -16.52 6.91 -0.64
CA LEU A 131 -17.13 7.44 0.57
C LEU A 131 -17.19 8.98 0.56
N ILE A 132 -16.17 9.67 0.02
CA ILE A 132 -16.21 11.13 -0.20
C ILE A 132 -17.38 11.50 -1.11
N ILE A 133 -17.60 10.78 -2.22
CA ILE A 133 -18.72 11.01 -3.15
C ILE A 133 -20.06 10.79 -2.44
N LEU A 134 -20.20 9.69 -1.71
CA LEU A 134 -21.43 9.33 -1.00
C LEU A 134 -21.74 10.34 0.11
N ALA A 135 -20.71 10.76 0.87
CA ALA A 135 -20.84 11.78 1.91
C ALA A 135 -21.27 13.15 1.33
N TRP A 136 -20.68 13.55 0.21
CA TRP A 136 -21.03 14.82 -0.46
C TRP A 136 -22.45 14.82 -1.00
N ARG A 137 -22.94 13.68 -1.48
CA ARG A 137 -24.27 13.54 -2.08
C ARG A 137 -25.35 13.16 -1.10
N ALA A 138 -25.00 12.83 0.14
CA ALA A 138 -25.96 12.44 1.17
C ALA A 138 -27.00 13.51 1.40
N ARG A 139 -28.26 13.11 1.36
CA ARG A 139 -29.43 13.96 1.62
C ARG A 139 -30.36 13.24 2.59
N PRO A 140 -31.12 14.00 3.38
CA PRO A 140 -32.13 13.40 4.24
C PRO A 140 -33.07 12.51 3.46
N GLY A 141 -33.20 11.28 3.91
CA GLY A 141 -34.04 10.29 3.27
C GLY A 141 -33.46 9.58 2.04
N SER A 142 -32.19 9.87 1.65
CA SER A 142 -31.52 9.17 0.55
C SER A 142 -30.90 7.82 0.99
N TRP A 143 -30.52 6.99 0.02
CA TRP A 143 -29.87 5.70 0.25
C TRP A 143 -28.33 5.78 0.39
N HIS A 144 -27.75 6.99 0.41
CA HIS A 144 -26.30 7.16 0.45
C HIS A 144 -25.67 6.61 1.73
N GLY A 145 -26.37 6.64 2.87
CA GLY A 145 -25.90 6.05 4.11
C GLY A 145 -25.80 4.52 4.01
N VAL A 146 -26.83 3.87 3.46
CA VAL A 146 -26.83 2.42 3.20
C VAL A 146 -25.70 2.08 2.23
N ALA A 147 -25.60 2.80 1.11
CA ALA A 147 -24.55 2.57 0.12
C ALA A 147 -23.15 2.73 0.70
N ALA A 148 -22.92 3.68 1.62
CA ALA A 148 -21.63 3.89 2.26
C ALA A 148 -21.23 2.72 3.16
N VAL A 149 -22.17 2.22 3.98
CA VAL A 149 -21.88 1.10 4.90
C VAL A 149 -21.70 -0.21 4.12
N VAL A 150 -22.53 -0.43 3.09
CA VAL A 150 -22.39 -1.59 2.20
C VAL A 150 -21.06 -1.54 1.44
N ALA A 151 -20.69 -0.37 0.89
CA ALA A 151 -19.42 -0.22 0.18
C ALA A 151 -18.23 -0.46 1.10
N LEU A 152 -18.21 0.14 2.30
CA LEU A 152 -17.12 -0.06 3.26
C LEU A 152 -17.07 -1.52 3.73
N GLY A 153 -18.21 -2.12 4.10
CA GLY A 153 -18.27 -3.51 4.56
C GLY A 153 -17.83 -4.51 3.50
N PHE A 154 -18.18 -4.31 2.22
CA PHE A 154 -17.73 -5.15 1.11
C PHE A 154 -16.24 -4.94 0.81
N LEU A 155 -15.79 -3.67 0.69
CA LEU A 155 -14.39 -3.37 0.39
C LEU A 155 -13.44 -3.80 1.50
N ALA A 156 -13.90 -3.87 2.75
CA ALA A 156 -13.12 -4.44 3.86
C ALA A 156 -12.70 -5.90 3.62
N GLY A 157 -13.39 -6.65 2.77
CA GLY A 157 -12.95 -7.98 2.35
C GLY A 157 -11.70 -7.99 1.47
N PHE A 158 -11.39 -6.86 0.79
CA PHE A 158 -10.11 -6.68 0.09
C PHE A 158 -9.00 -6.21 1.03
N ARG A 159 -9.34 -5.39 2.05
CA ARG A 159 -8.40 -4.89 3.04
C ARG A 159 -9.14 -4.51 4.34
N PRO A 160 -9.14 -5.38 5.35
CA PRO A 160 -9.94 -5.19 6.57
C PRO A 160 -9.61 -3.93 7.37
N SER A 161 -8.35 -3.46 7.35
CA SER A 161 -7.91 -2.25 8.07
C SER A 161 -8.66 -0.97 7.66
N MET A 162 -9.13 -0.89 6.39
CA MET A 162 -9.91 0.27 5.94
C MET A 162 -11.21 0.48 6.73
N GLY A 163 -11.76 -0.58 7.35
CA GLY A 163 -12.92 -0.48 8.21
C GLY A 163 -12.67 0.46 9.38
N GLN A 164 -11.50 0.40 10.00
CA GLN A 164 -11.09 1.27 11.11
C GLN A 164 -10.72 2.68 10.61
N GLU A 165 -9.95 2.76 9.53
CA GLU A 165 -9.43 4.00 8.97
C GLU A 165 -10.53 4.92 8.43
N LEU A 166 -11.56 4.35 7.78
CA LEU A 166 -12.59 5.10 7.06
C LEU A 166 -13.98 5.09 7.73
N ALA A 167 -14.12 4.49 8.91
CA ALA A 167 -15.40 4.41 9.63
C ALA A 167 -16.04 5.79 9.85
N LEU A 168 -15.26 6.79 10.30
CA LEU A 168 -15.76 8.14 10.54
C LEU A 168 -16.22 8.82 9.24
N LEU A 169 -15.56 8.56 8.12
CA LEU A 169 -15.99 9.06 6.83
C LEU A 169 -17.31 8.41 6.39
N ALA A 170 -17.48 7.11 6.63
CA ALA A 170 -18.71 6.39 6.32
C ALA A 170 -19.89 6.82 7.20
N LEU A 171 -19.65 7.26 8.44
CA LEU A 171 -20.68 7.80 9.32
C LEU A 171 -21.35 9.08 8.79
N ILE A 172 -20.61 9.92 8.06
CA ILE A 172 -21.16 11.18 7.54
C ILE A 172 -22.40 10.96 6.66
N PRO A 173 -22.37 10.10 5.62
CA PRO A 173 -23.56 9.84 4.84
C PRO A 173 -24.63 9.08 5.62
N VAL A 174 -24.28 8.27 6.61
CA VAL A 174 -25.27 7.63 7.49
C VAL A 174 -26.06 8.69 8.27
N VAL A 175 -25.38 9.55 8.99
CA VAL A 175 -26.01 10.65 9.77
C VAL A 175 -26.77 11.62 8.85
N GLY A 176 -26.20 11.92 7.67
CA GLY A 176 -26.81 12.84 6.71
C GLY A 176 -28.07 12.30 6.02
N SER A 177 -28.25 10.99 5.95
CA SER A 177 -29.37 10.37 5.22
C SER A 177 -30.40 9.66 6.09
N THR A 178 -29.99 9.15 7.26
CA THR A 178 -30.84 8.35 8.16
C THR A 178 -31.69 9.27 9.03
N ARG A 179 -33.02 9.14 8.95
CA ARG A 179 -33.97 9.93 9.75
C ARG A 179 -34.89 9.10 10.61
N THR A 180 -34.98 7.81 10.36
CA THR A 180 -35.89 6.90 11.05
C THR A 180 -35.14 5.68 11.57
N TRP A 181 -35.62 5.11 12.65
CA TRP A 181 -35.08 3.86 13.20
C TRP A 181 -35.11 2.72 12.18
N GLY A 182 -36.18 2.61 11.38
CA GLY A 182 -36.25 1.60 10.32
C GLY A 182 -35.12 1.72 9.31
N ARG A 183 -34.74 2.95 8.91
CA ARG A 183 -33.58 3.16 8.03
C ARG A 183 -32.26 2.84 8.70
N LEU A 184 -32.11 3.14 9.97
CA LEU A 184 -30.91 2.77 10.70
C LEU A 184 -30.76 1.24 10.75
N VAL A 185 -31.84 0.53 11.06
CA VAL A 185 -31.86 -0.94 11.04
C VAL A 185 -31.47 -1.47 9.66
N VAL A 186 -32.10 -0.96 8.58
CA VAL A 186 -31.75 -1.35 7.21
C VAL A 186 -30.27 -1.07 6.91
N THR A 187 -29.73 0.07 7.33
CA THR A 187 -28.33 0.43 7.12
C THR A 187 -27.39 -0.55 7.83
N LEU A 188 -27.66 -0.85 9.09
CA LEU A 188 -26.83 -1.79 9.88
C LEU A 188 -26.92 -3.22 9.34
N THR A 189 -28.15 -3.68 9.02
CA THR A 189 -28.35 -5.02 8.45
C THR A 189 -27.68 -5.17 7.09
N ALA A 190 -27.81 -4.18 6.20
CA ALA A 190 -27.16 -4.21 4.90
C ALA A 190 -25.63 -4.16 5.03
N GLY A 191 -25.10 -3.41 6.00
CA GLY A 191 -23.68 -3.40 6.33
C GLY A 191 -23.21 -4.76 6.85
N ALA A 192 -23.90 -5.35 7.81
CA ALA A 192 -23.60 -6.68 8.32
C ALA A 192 -23.64 -7.74 7.21
N ALA A 193 -24.67 -7.68 6.34
CA ALA A 193 -24.78 -8.57 5.19
C ALA A 193 -23.59 -8.41 4.22
N SER A 194 -23.14 -7.17 3.97
CA SER A 194 -21.99 -6.92 3.08
C SER A 194 -20.68 -7.46 3.64
N VAL A 195 -20.49 -7.41 4.95
CA VAL A 195 -19.36 -8.08 5.63
C VAL A 195 -19.52 -9.60 5.56
N GLY A 196 -20.74 -10.12 5.79
CA GLY A 196 -21.04 -11.54 5.71
C GLY A 196 -20.72 -12.18 4.35
N LEU A 197 -20.83 -11.41 3.25
CA LEU A 197 -20.53 -11.90 1.90
C LEU A 197 -19.08 -12.40 1.72
N TRP A 198 -18.16 -11.89 2.50
CA TRP A 198 -16.75 -12.35 2.44
C TRP A 198 -16.32 -13.06 3.73
N LEU A 199 -16.83 -12.68 4.88
CA LEU A 199 -16.41 -13.24 6.16
C LEU A 199 -16.92 -14.69 6.34
N VAL A 200 -18.13 -14.98 5.87
CA VAL A 200 -18.68 -16.35 5.95
C VAL A 200 -17.92 -17.32 5.05
N PRO A 201 -17.71 -17.05 3.75
CA PRO A 201 -16.86 -17.91 2.92
C PRO A 201 -15.43 -18.03 3.43
N LEU A 202 -14.82 -16.94 3.92
CA LEU A 202 -13.50 -16.98 4.54
C LEU A 202 -13.49 -17.96 5.72
N ALA A 203 -14.48 -17.87 6.61
CA ALA A 203 -14.57 -18.77 7.77
C ALA A 203 -14.77 -20.25 7.41
N ILE A 204 -15.37 -20.52 6.26
CA ILE A 204 -15.55 -21.89 5.73
C ILE A 204 -14.25 -22.39 5.10
N GLU A 205 -13.53 -21.54 4.36
CA GLU A 205 -12.31 -21.92 3.65
C GLU A 205 -11.09 -22.04 4.58
N GLN A 206 -11.02 -21.22 5.64
CA GLN A 206 -9.92 -21.21 6.60
C GLN A 206 -9.89 -22.52 7.41
N PRO A 207 -8.78 -23.28 7.43
CA PRO A 207 -8.61 -24.41 8.33
C PRO A 207 -8.77 -24.00 9.81
N GLY A 208 -9.63 -24.72 10.54
CA GLY A 208 -10.00 -24.36 11.92
C GLY A 208 -11.01 -23.24 12.05
N GLY A 209 -11.51 -22.68 10.94
CA GLY A 209 -12.63 -21.76 10.89
C GLY A 209 -12.34 -20.35 11.43
N LEU A 210 -13.42 -19.64 11.77
CA LEU A 210 -13.38 -18.23 12.20
C LEU A 210 -12.53 -18.02 13.48
N SER A 211 -12.52 -18.96 14.41
CA SER A 211 -11.74 -18.87 15.66
C SER A 211 -10.24 -18.82 15.37
N THR A 212 -9.77 -19.67 14.48
CA THR A 212 -8.36 -19.71 14.07
C THR A 212 -7.97 -18.44 13.34
N TRP A 213 -8.82 -17.96 12.43
CA TRP A 213 -8.62 -16.68 11.74
C TRP A 213 -8.52 -15.50 12.71
N ILE A 214 -9.43 -15.41 13.71
CA ILE A 214 -9.38 -14.35 14.73
C ILE A 214 -8.08 -14.41 15.52
N GLN A 215 -7.67 -15.62 15.93
CA GLN A 215 -6.44 -15.81 16.70
C GLN A 215 -5.20 -15.39 15.89
N ALA A 216 -5.07 -15.83 14.64
CA ALA A 216 -3.97 -15.46 13.76
C ALA A 216 -3.91 -13.95 13.53
N THR A 217 -5.07 -13.33 13.21
CA THR A 217 -5.17 -11.87 13.01
C THR A 217 -4.77 -11.10 14.27
N ARG A 218 -5.21 -11.56 15.45
CA ARG A 218 -4.85 -10.92 16.72
C ARG A 218 -3.36 -11.00 17.01
N ILE A 219 -2.73 -12.15 16.76
CA ILE A 219 -1.29 -12.34 16.97
C ILE A 219 -0.50 -11.39 16.06
N GLU A 220 -0.87 -11.29 14.79
CA GLU A 220 -0.22 -10.40 13.83
C GLU A 220 -0.38 -8.93 14.22
N THR A 221 -1.60 -8.50 14.57
CA THR A 221 -1.87 -7.13 15.01
C THR A 221 -1.04 -6.76 16.24
N ILE A 222 -1.00 -7.62 17.26
CA ILE A 222 -0.19 -7.39 18.47
C ILE A 222 1.31 -7.35 18.12
N GLY A 223 1.75 -8.19 17.19
CA GLY A 223 3.15 -8.21 16.72
C GLY A 223 3.54 -6.89 16.06
N ALA A 224 2.70 -6.39 15.16
CA ALA A 224 2.88 -5.09 14.49
C ALA A 224 2.87 -3.94 15.49
N GLU A 225 1.88 -3.87 16.38
CA GLU A 225 1.77 -2.84 17.41
C GLU A 225 3.02 -2.79 18.30
N ARG A 226 3.50 -3.93 18.79
CA ARG A 226 4.69 -4.03 19.64
C ARG A 226 5.98 -3.65 18.94
N SER A 227 6.04 -3.72 17.61
CA SER A 227 7.25 -3.43 16.85
C SER A 227 7.33 -1.99 16.35
N THR A 228 6.19 -1.37 16.02
CA THR A 228 6.14 -0.08 15.31
C THR A 228 5.29 1.00 15.97
N SER A 229 4.41 0.64 16.92
CA SER A 229 3.47 1.59 17.51
C SER A 229 4.17 2.65 18.38
N VAL A 230 3.87 3.91 18.10
CA VAL A 230 4.26 5.04 18.93
C VAL A 230 3.50 5.01 20.26
N LEU A 231 2.26 4.54 20.26
CA LEU A 231 1.39 4.48 21.43
C LEU A 231 1.86 3.44 22.45
N ASP A 232 2.43 2.34 21.97
CA ASP A 232 2.99 1.28 22.83
C ASP A 232 4.47 1.51 23.18
N HIS A 233 5.01 2.69 22.87
CA HIS A 233 6.42 3.02 23.07
C HIS A 233 7.37 2.00 22.43
N ALA A 234 6.95 1.40 21.31
CA ALA A 234 7.77 0.44 20.58
C ALA A 234 9.09 1.07 20.12
N ALA A 235 10.16 0.30 20.13
CA ALA A 235 11.49 0.77 19.73
C ALA A 235 11.51 1.30 18.27
N GLY A 236 10.66 0.76 17.39
CA GLY A 236 10.48 1.20 16.01
C GLY A 236 9.58 2.43 15.83
N GLY A 237 8.87 2.88 16.88
CA GLY A 237 7.88 3.96 16.79
C GLY A 237 8.42 5.28 16.22
N PRO A 238 9.56 5.81 16.68
CA PRO A 238 10.16 7.02 16.11
C PRO A 238 10.53 6.87 14.65
N GLY A 239 11.08 5.71 14.26
CA GLY A 239 11.40 5.40 12.85
C GLY A 239 10.14 5.32 11.99
N ASN A 240 9.08 4.72 12.50
CA ASN A 240 7.75 4.66 11.87
C ASN A 240 7.22 6.07 11.57
N LEU A 241 7.24 6.97 12.56
CA LEU A 241 6.78 8.35 12.40
C LEU A 241 7.64 9.14 11.40
N GLY A 242 8.97 8.95 11.44
CA GLY A 242 9.90 9.58 10.50
C GLY A 242 9.65 9.13 9.07
N THR A 243 9.48 7.83 8.86
CA THR A 243 9.16 7.23 7.55
C THR A 243 7.83 7.75 7.04
N PHE A 244 6.79 7.74 7.87
CA PHE A 244 5.49 8.31 7.55
C PHE A 244 5.58 9.78 7.08
N ALA A 245 6.33 10.61 7.82
CA ALA A 245 6.51 12.01 7.47
C ALA A 245 7.23 12.17 6.11
N ALA A 246 8.31 11.41 5.88
CA ALA A 246 9.05 11.42 4.63
C ALA A 246 8.19 11.03 3.42
N TYR A 247 7.43 9.96 3.53
CA TYR A 247 6.54 9.50 2.47
C TYR A 247 5.39 10.50 2.20
N THR A 248 4.83 11.10 3.27
CA THR A 248 3.81 12.15 3.13
C THR A 248 4.36 13.37 2.38
N VAL A 249 5.56 13.81 2.71
CA VAL A 249 6.23 14.91 2.01
C VAL A 249 6.52 14.55 0.55
N LEU A 250 6.95 13.35 0.26
CA LEU A 250 7.17 12.89 -1.11
C LEU A 250 5.87 12.83 -1.93
N ALA A 251 4.78 12.35 -1.32
CA ALA A 251 3.49 12.22 -1.99
C ALA A 251 2.80 13.57 -2.23
N LEU A 252 2.85 14.47 -1.26
CA LEU A 252 2.02 15.67 -1.21
C LEU A 252 2.81 16.98 -1.25
N GLY A 253 4.13 16.96 -0.93
CA GLY A 253 4.96 18.16 -0.78
C GLY A 253 4.92 19.10 -1.98
N PRO A 254 5.15 18.63 -3.22
CA PRO A 254 5.08 19.49 -4.40
C PRO A 254 3.70 20.15 -4.58
N LEU A 255 2.62 19.40 -4.33
CA LEU A 255 1.25 19.94 -4.40
C LEU A 255 0.96 20.91 -3.25
N ALA A 256 1.44 20.61 -2.04
CA ALA A 256 1.29 21.48 -0.87
C ALA A 256 2.02 22.80 -1.08
N LEU A 257 3.23 22.80 -1.64
CA LEU A 257 3.97 24.00 -1.99
C LEU A 257 3.22 24.85 -3.01
N LEU A 258 2.72 24.24 -4.08
CA LEU A 258 1.90 24.94 -5.09
C LEU A 258 0.66 25.57 -4.45
N THR A 259 0.00 24.84 -3.54
CA THR A 259 -1.18 25.32 -2.81
C THR A 259 -0.84 26.49 -1.88
N LEU A 260 0.28 26.40 -1.15
CA LEU A 260 0.75 27.47 -0.27
C LEU A 260 0.97 28.76 -1.06
N VAL A 261 1.69 28.69 -2.18
CA VAL A 261 1.92 29.85 -3.08
C VAL A 261 0.60 30.45 -3.53
N ALA A 262 -0.38 29.63 -3.88
CA ALA A 262 -1.69 30.07 -4.30
C ALA A 262 -2.49 30.76 -3.17
N VAL A 263 -2.42 30.21 -1.95
CA VAL A 263 -3.08 30.80 -0.77
C VAL A 263 -2.45 32.14 -0.42
N LEU A 264 -1.11 32.24 -0.42
CA LEU A 264 -0.40 33.49 -0.19
C LEU A 264 -0.78 34.54 -1.23
N ALA A 265 -0.83 34.17 -2.51
CA ALA A 265 -1.29 35.08 -3.57
C ALA A 265 -2.73 35.57 -3.37
N LEU A 266 -3.64 34.71 -2.87
CA LEU A 266 -5.01 35.10 -2.52
C LEU A 266 -5.05 36.08 -1.36
N VAL A 267 -4.24 35.86 -0.32
CA VAL A 267 -4.16 36.74 0.85
C VAL A 267 -3.64 38.13 0.45
N VAL A 268 -2.53 38.17 -0.28
CA VAL A 268 -1.92 39.44 -0.78
C VAL A 268 -2.94 40.21 -1.63
N ARG A 269 -3.60 39.56 -2.59
CA ARG A 269 -4.61 40.21 -3.43
C ARG A 269 -5.78 40.76 -2.61
N ARG A 270 -6.21 40.08 -1.55
CA ARG A 270 -7.27 40.61 -0.66
C ARG A 270 -6.80 41.81 0.15
N GLY A 271 -5.55 41.79 0.63
CA GLY A 271 -4.93 42.94 1.31
C GLY A 271 -4.89 44.16 0.41
N VAL A 272 -4.34 44.04 -0.80
CA VAL A 272 -4.27 45.13 -1.80
C VAL A 272 -5.66 45.63 -2.19
N ALA A 273 -6.64 44.75 -2.36
CA ALA A 273 -8.02 45.17 -2.69
C ALA A 273 -8.69 45.94 -1.56
N ARG A 274 -8.40 45.62 -0.30
CA ARG A 274 -8.90 46.38 0.87
C ARG A 274 -8.25 47.74 0.99
N HIS A 275 -6.97 47.89 0.68
CA HIS A 275 -6.26 49.17 0.70
C HIS A 275 -6.66 50.10 -0.46
N ARG A 276 -7.07 49.55 -1.61
CA ARG A 276 -7.54 50.34 -2.78
C ARG A 276 -9.02 50.69 -2.74
N GLY A 277 -9.81 50.04 -1.90
CA GLY A 277 -11.21 50.38 -1.66
C GLY A 277 -11.28 51.44 -0.57
N GLY A 278 -11.36 52.71 -0.94
CA GLY A 278 -11.57 53.79 0.00
C GLY A 278 -12.81 53.58 0.88
N PRO A 279 -12.94 54.31 2.02
CA PRO A 279 -13.90 54.03 3.08
C PRO A 279 -15.39 54.18 2.69
N ASP A 280 -15.71 54.54 1.44
CA ASP A 280 -17.07 54.96 1.05
C ASP A 280 -17.93 53.93 0.30
N ARG A 281 -17.52 52.68 0.18
CA ARG A 281 -18.46 51.64 -0.29
C ARG A 281 -19.13 50.97 0.90
N ARG A 282 -20.10 51.67 1.53
CA ARG A 282 -21.15 50.97 2.29
C ARG A 282 -21.69 49.85 1.41
N PRO A 283 -21.74 48.60 1.93
CA PRO A 283 -22.43 47.55 1.19
C PRO A 283 -23.86 48.08 0.95
N SER A 284 -24.20 48.29 -0.31
CA SER A 284 -25.59 48.48 -0.67
C SER A 284 -26.34 47.28 -0.11
N VAL A 285 -27.19 47.51 0.87
CA VAL A 285 -28.17 46.53 1.36
C VAL A 285 -29.11 46.30 0.18
N GLY A 286 -28.61 45.57 -0.80
CA GLY A 286 -29.39 45.04 -1.90
C GLY A 286 -30.42 44.13 -1.27
N ARG A 287 -31.68 44.52 -1.37
CA ARG A 287 -32.86 43.76 -1.00
C ARG A 287 -32.62 42.30 -1.31
N ALA A 288 -32.40 41.51 -0.25
CA ALA A 288 -32.51 40.06 -0.33
C ALA A 288 -33.92 39.76 -0.86
N GLY A 289 -34.02 39.32 -2.08
CA GLY A 289 -35.26 38.77 -2.60
C GLY A 289 -35.78 37.69 -1.65
N PRO A 290 -37.09 37.52 -1.48
CA PRO A 290 -37.67 36.54 -0.60
C PRO A 290 -37.43 35.14 -1.21
N GLY A 291 -36.30 34.59 -0.91
CA GLY A 291 -35.83 33.32 -1.46
C GLY A 291 -35.19 32.44 -0.39
N TRP A 292 -36.03 31.74 0.38
CA TRP A 292 -35.68 30.45 1.02
C TRP A 292 -34.55 30.45 2.05
N ASP A 293 -34.71 31.22 3.09
CA ASP A 293 -34.02 30.97 4.37
C ASP A 293 -34.81 29.96 5.21
N GLY A 294 -34.80 28.69 4.82
CA GLY A 294 -35.25 27.62 5.68
C GLY A 294 -34.30 27.47 6.88
N PRO A 295 -34.83 27.37 8.11
CA PRO A 295 -34.01 27.28 9.31
C PRO A 295 -33.21 25.97 9.27
N GLY A 296 -31.86 26.08 9.27
CA GLY A 296 -30.99 24.96 9.56
C GLY A 296 -30.02 24.48 8.47
N ARG A 297 -29.89 25.16 7.33
CA ARG A 297 -28.84 24.76 6.37
C ARG A 297 -27.48 25.29 6.83
N ARG A 298 -26.67 24.37 7.41
CA ARG A 298 -25.25 24.66 7.64
C ARG A 298 -24.60 25.10 6.33
N PRO A 299 -23.71 26.10 6.35
CA PRO A 299 -23.02 26.58 5.15
C PRO A 299 -22.31 25.40 4.47
N TRP A 300 -22.43 25.26 3.15
CA TRP A 300 -21.88 24.16 2.35
C TRP A 300 -20.39 23.90 2.56
N TYR A 301 -19.61 24.91 2.96
CA TYR A 301 -18.19 24.78 3.27
C TYR A 301 -17.92 23.97 4.55
N GLN A 302 -18.84 23.97 5.52
CA GLN A 302 -18.69 23.18 6.74
C GLN A 302 -18.80 21.68 6.45
N TRP A 303 -19.64 21.28 5.50
CA TRP A 303 -19.73 19.90 5.05
C TRP A 303 -18.48 19.44 4.31
N ARG A 304 -17.89 20.27 3.45
CA ARG A 304 -16.62 19.96 2.78
C ARG A 304 -15.49 19.75 3.78
N ALA A 305 -15.36 20.66 4.73
CA ALA A 305 -14.34 20.53 5.78
C ALA A 305 -14.53 19.24 6.58
N ALA A 306 -15.75 18.94 7.03
CA ALA A 306 -16.03 17.73 7.77
C ALA A 306 -15.71 16.44 6.98
N ILE A 307 -16.12 16.39 5.71
CA ILE A 307 -15.85 15.24 4.83
C ILE A 307 -14.34 15.05 4.63
N LEU A 308 -13.62 16.13 4.30
CA LEU A 308 -12.18 16.05 4.05
C LEU A 308 -11.39 15.77 5.34
N THR A 309 -11.80 16.33 6.47
CA THR A 309 -11.19 16.00 7.77
C THR A 309 -11.39 14.53 8.11
N ALA A 310 -12.60 13.99 7.92
CA ALA A 310 -12.87 12.57 8.16
C ALA A 310 -12.17 11.64 7.17
N ALA A 311 -11.88 12.11 5.95
CA ALA A 311 -11.14 11.35 4.95
C ALA A 311 -9.61 11.37 5.17
N ILE A 312 -9.09 12.34 5.93
CA ILE A 312 -7.65 12.56 6.09
C ILE A 312 -7.19 12.19 7.50
N VAL A 313 -7.82 12.76 8.53
CA VAL A 313 -7.28 12.71 9.90
C VAL A 313 -7.32 11.32 10.50
N PRO A 314 -8.43 10.56 10.48
CA PRO A 314 -8.44 9.23 11.06
C PRO A 314 -7.43 8.26 10.43
N PRO A 315 -7.37 8.10 9.07
CA PRO A 315 -6.35 7.24 8.46
C PRO A 315 -4.92 7.70 8.78
N MET A 316 -4.66 9.03 8.75
CA MET A 316 -3.35 9.55 9.14
C MET A 316 -2.97 9.19 10.58
N LEU A 317 -3.89 9.31 11.52
CA LEU A 317 -3.62 8.97 12.93
C LEU A 317 -3.36 7.47 13.11
N VAL A 318 -4.19 6.61 12.52
CA VAL A 318 -4.00 5.16 12.57
C VAL A 318 -2.62 4.80 12.03
N VAL A 319 -2.32 5.22 10.82
CA VAL A 319 -1.07 4.87 10.13
C VAL A 319 0.15 5.46 10.83
N SER A 320 0.11 6.74 11.26
CA SER A 320 1.28 7.38 11.87
C SER A 320 1.55 6.89 13.29
N LEU A 321 0.53 6.52 14.06
CA LEU A 321 0.66 6.18 15.47
C LEU A 321 0.78 4.68 15.73
N ILE A 322 0.23 3.83 14.85
CA ILE A 322 0.22 2.39 15.03
C ILE A 322 1.27 1.73 14.15
N GLU A 323 1.11 1.81 12.82
CA GLU A 323 2.00 1.13 11.89
C GLU A 323 2.11 1.87 10.55
N PHE A 324 3.35 2.14 10.12
CA PHE A 324 3.66 2.59 8.78
C PHE A 324 4.79 1.75 8.17
N ALA A 325 4.46 0.56 7.69
CA ALA A 325 5.45 -0.37 7.15
C ALA A 325 5.83 -0.07 5.68
N LYS A 326 4.88 0.40 4.87
CA LYS A 326 5.05 0.55 3.41
C LYS A 326 4.35 1.81 2.89
N GLY A 327 4.84 2.36 1.76
CA GLY A 327 4.24 3.54 1.11
C GLY A 327 2.77 3.40 0.73
N GLY A 328 2.29 2.17 0.58
CA GLY A 328 0.88 1.87 0.33
C GLY A 328 -0.09 2.35 1.41
N TYR A 329 0.35 2.46 2.66
CA TYR A 329 -0.50 2.95 3.78
C TYR A 329 -0.95 4.41 3.62
N LEU A 330 -0.20 5.24 2.85
CA LEU A 330 -0.63 6.60 2.51
C LEU A 330 -1.93 6.65 1.71
N LEU A 331 -2.24 5.58 1.00
CA LEU A 331 -3.29 5.57 -0.02
C LEU A 331 -4.69 5.74 0.59
N ALA A 332 -4.88 5.42 1.88
CA ALA A 332 -6.15 5.60 2.58
C ALA A 332 -6.58 7.08 2.65
N TYR A 333 -5.65 8.00 2.91
CA TYR A 333 -5.97 9.44 3.02
C TYR A 333 -5.57 10.26 1.80
N LEU A 334 -4.79 9.71 0.88
CA LEU A 334 -4.25 10.43 -0.28
C LEU A 334 -5.35 11.11 -1.14
N PRO A 335 -6.49 10.46 -1.49
CA PRO A 335 -7.55 11.11 -2.25
C PRO A 335 -8.12 12.36 -1.57
N GLY A 336 -8.40 12.26 -0.28
CA GLY A 336 -8.90 13.38 0.53
C GLY A 336 -7.91 14.54 0.58
N ALA A 337 -6.63 14.25 0.84
CA ALA A 337 -5.56 15.24 0.92
C ALA A 337 -5.32 15.95 -0.42
N VAL A 338 -5.25 15.21 -1.52
CA VAL A 338 -5.11 15.79 -2.88
C VAL A 338 -6.27 16.72 -3.21
N ILE A 339 -7.51 16.30 -2.94
CA ILE A 339 -8.69 17.16 -3.17
C ILE A 339 -8.62 18.41 -2.29
N ALA A 340 -8.30 18.27 -0.99
CA ALA A 340 -8.20 19.39 -0.06
C ALA A 340 -7.18 20.44 -0.53
N LEU A 341 -6.01 20.02 -0.98
CA LEU A 341 -4.96 20.88 -1.50
C LEU A 341 -5.36 21.56 -2.83
N LEU A 342 -6.17 20.92 -3.66
CA LEU A 342 -6.61 21.48 -4.95
C LEU A 342 -7.78 22.49 -4.84
N LEU A 343 -8.55 22.47 -3.76
CA LEU A 343 -9.71 23.36 -3.61
C LEU A 343 -9.34 24.86 -3.65
N PRO A 344 -8.27 25.36 -2.98
CA PRO A 344 -7.83 26.73 -3.09
C PRO A 344 -7.42 27.12 -4.52
N LEU A 345 -6.72 26.24 -5.23
CA LEU A 345 -6.32 26.44 -6.63
C LEU A 345 -7.55 26.56 -7.54
N GLY A 346 -8.54 25.70 -7.37
CA GLY A 346 -9.80 25.77 -8.09
C GLY A 346 -10.62 27.04 -7.77
N ALA A 347 -10.52 27.55 -6.54
CA ALA A 347 -11.17 28.81 -6.16
C ALA A 347 -10.53 30.03 -6.85
N LEU A 348 -9.20 30.04 -7.00
CA LEU A 348 -8.47 31.04 -7.78
C LEU A 348 -8.93 31.05 -9.24
N ASN A 349 -8.97 29.90 -9.87
CA ASN A 349 -9.35 29.77 -11.27
C ASN A 349 -10.79 30.23 -11.53
N ARG A 350 -11.75 29.89 -10.65
CA ARG A 350 -13.15 30.35 -10.80
C ARG A 350 -13.33 31.85 -10.67
N ARG A 351 -12.61 32.49 -9.75
CA ARG A 351 -12.69 33.93 -9.55
C ARG A 351 -12.13 34.69 -10.74
N SER A 352 -11.08 34.17 -11.33
CA SER A 352 -10.43 34.81 -12.48
C SER A 352 -11.27 34.69 -13.75
N ALA A 353 -11.93 33.53 -13.96
CA ALA A 353 -12.85 33.34 -15.09
C ALA A 353 -14.05 34.32 -15.07
N ARG A 354 -14.51 34.69 -13.88
CA ARG A 354 -15.63 35.69 -13.72
C ARG A 354 -15.23 37.12 -14.03
N SER A 355 -13.95 37.43 -14.12
CA SER A 355 -13.49 38.79 -14.41
C SER A 355 -13.50 39.20 -15.91
N GLY A 356 -13.90 38.27 -16.79
CA GLY A 356 -14.11 38.53 -18.21
C GLY A 356 -12.85 38.89 -19.04
N ARG A 357 -11.66 38.81 -18.44
CA ARG A 357 -10.37 39.16 -19.08
C ARG A 357 -9.67 37.94 -19.62
N GLY A 358 -10.12 37.36 -20.72
CA GLY A 358 -9.39 36.27 -21.43
C GLY A 358 -8.98 35.07 -20.59
N ALA A 359 -8.04 34.24 -21.08
CA ALA A 359 -7.46 33.14 -20.31
C ALA A 359 -6.74 33.71 -19.07
N SER A 360 -7.23 33.33 -17.88
CA SER A 360 -6.66 33.82 -16.62
C SER A 360 -5.22 33.36 -16.47
N PRO A 361 -4.26 34.28 -16.21
CA PRO A 361 -2.88 33.88 -15.92
C PRO A 361 -2.78 32.88 -14.75
N TRP A 362 -3.73 32.91 -13.82
CA TRP A 362 -3.81 31.94 -12.73
C TRP A 362 -4.21 30.55 -13.19
N LEU A 363 -5.09 30.45 -14.20
CA LEU A 363 -5.43 29.15 -14.79
C LEU A 363 -4.19 28.53 -15.44
N VAL A 364 -3.42 29.33 -16.19
CA VAL A 364 -2.18 28.88 -16.82
C VAL A 364 -1.17 28.44 -15.75
N LEU A 365 -0.87 29.30 -14.78
CA LEU A 365 0.11 29.03 -13.72
C LEU A 365 -0.25 27.78 -12.90
N THR A 366 -1.52 27.65 -12.48
CA THR A 366 -1.95 26.48 -11.70
C THR A 366 -1.97 25.20 -12.55
N SER A 367 -2.29 25.30 -13.85
CA SER A 367 -2.24 24.16 -14.75
C SER A 367 -0.80 23.71 -15.02
N VAL A 368 0.13 24.65 -15.27
CA VAL A 368 1.57 24.36 -15.38
C VAL A 368 2.08 23.73 -14.08
N GLY A 369 1.72 24.32 -12.92
CA GLY A 369 2.08 23.75 -11.61
C GLY A 369 1.59 22.30 -11.43
N ILE A 370 0.36 21.99 -11.85
CA ILE A 370 -0.16 20.60 -11.81
C ILE A 370 0.60 19.70 -12.78
N VAL A 371 0.93 20.17 -13.98
CA VAL A 371 1.77 19.39 -14.92
C VAL A 371 3.12 19.06 -14.31
N LEU A 372 3.75 20.03 -13.62
CA LEU A 372 5.02 19.79 -12.91
C LEU A 372 4.88 18.79 -11.77
N VAL A 373 3.80 18.86 -10.97
CA VAL A 373 3.52 17.87 -9.91
C VAL A 373 3.33 16.47 -10.49
N VAL A 374 2.57 16.34 -11.57
CA VAL A 374 2.34 15.08 -12.28
C VAL A 374 3.65 14.54 -12.87
N ALA A 375 4.43 15.40 -13.54
CA ALA A 375 5.72 15.03 -14.11
C ALA A 375 6.72 14.58 -13.03
N PHE A 376 6.76 15.28 -11.88
CA PHE A 376 7.59 14.89 -10.73
C PHE A 376 7.21 13.51 -10.21
N GLY A 377 5.90 13.24 -9.99
CA GLY A 377 5.44 11.94 -9.52
C GLY A 377 5.77 10.82 -10.50
N ALA A 378 5.52 11.04 -11.80
CA ALA A 378 5.84 10.08 -12.86
C ALA A 378 7.36 9.81 -12.97
N GLN A 379 8.17 10.87 -12.97
CA GLN A 379 9.64 10.74 -12.98
C GLN A 379 10.12 9.94 -11.78
N ARG A 380 9.59 10.23 -10.60
CA ARG A 380 9.93 9.54 -9.37
C ARG A 380 9.71 8.03 -9.46
N PHE A 381 8.56 7.62 -9.99
CA PHE A 381 8.28 6.20 -10.21
C PHE A 381 9.17 5.56 -11.28
N ILE A 382 9.37 6.25 -12.42
CA ILE A 382 10.04 5.67 -13.58
C ILE A 382 11.55 5.58 -13.40
N SER A 383 12.21 6.65 -12.92
CA SER A 383 13.68 6.73 -12.85
C SER A 383 14.25 6.23 -11.52
N GLY A 384 13.45 6.20 -10.46
CA GLY A 384 13.93 5.84 -9.12
C GLY A 384 14.84 6.91 -8.47
N ASP A 385 15.57 7.67 -9.29
CA ASP A 385 16.45 8.76 -8.86
C ASP A 385 15.63 10.03 -8.71
N GLY A 386 15.04 10.23 -7.55
CA GLY A 386 14.26 11.44 -7.31
C GLY A 386 15.12 12.70 -7.32
N VAL A 387 14.47 13.85 -7.57
CA VAL A 387 15.07 15.19 -7.53
C VAL A 387 15.73 15.51 -6.17
N LEU A 388 15.31 14.83 -5.12
CA LEU A 388 16.00 14.83 -3.81
C LEU A 388 16.78 13.52 -3.69
N PRO A 389 18.10 13.56 -3.74
CA PRO A 389 18.93 12.36 -3.52
C PRO A 389 18.58 11.76 -2.15
N ALA A 390 18.59 10.43 -2.06
CA ALA A 390 18.49 9.73 -0.78
C ALA A 390 19.46 10.32 0.27
N ARG A 391 20.67 10.68 -0.17
CA ARG A 391 21.70 11.37 0.62
C ARG A 391 21.24 12.70 1.25
N PHE A 392 20.30 13.42 0.65
CA PHE A 392 19.78 14.68 1.24
C PHE A 392 18.86 14.39 2.43
N LEU A 393 18.09 13.32 2.40
CA LEU A 393 17.28 12.89 3.52
C LEU A 393 18.11 12.21 4.61
N GLU A 394 19.15 11.47 4.21
CA GLU A 394 20.13 10.87 5.10
C GLU A 394 21.04 11.92 5.78
N SER A 395 21.47 12.94 5.04
CA SER A 395 22.38 13.99 5.54
C SER A 395 21.69 15.09 6.33
N SER A 396 20.37 15.22 6.24
CA SER A 396 19.65 16.33 6.87
C SER A 396 19.50 16.19 8.40
N GLY A 397 19.82 15.02 8.98
CA GLY A 397 19.67 14.75 10.42
C GLY A 397 18.24 14.91 10.96
N TRP A 398 17.32 15.29 10.10
CA TRP A 398 15.92 15.58 10.43
C TRP A 398 15.03 14.35 10.43
N LEU A 399 15.45 13.30 9.76
CA LEU A 399 14.74 12.05 9.71
C LEU A 399 15.59 11.02 10.44
N TRP A 400 15.08 10.46 11.49
CA TRP A 400 15.64 9.43 12.35
C TRP A 400 15.80 8.09 11.59
N LEU A 401 16.36 8.15 10.38
CA LEU A 401 16.51 7.06 9.43
C LEU A 401 17.76 6.19 9.66
N ASP A 402 18.49 6.44 10.75
CA ASP A 402 19.67 5.63 11.15
C ASP A 402 19.35 4.20 11.60
N GLN A 403 18.10 3.75 11.44
CA GLN A 403 17.76 2.37 11.72
C GLN A 403 17.88 1.54 10.43
N PRO A 404 18.83 0.61 10.35
CA PRO A 404 19.06 -0.21 9.14
C PRO A 404 17.89 -1.13 8.74
N ARG A 405 16.83 -1.20 9.54
CA ARG A 405 15.65 -2.04 9.32
C ARG A 405 14.56 -1.41 8.45
N TYR A 406 14.58 -0.10 8.25
CA TYR A 406 13.64 0.61 7.38
C TYR A 406 14.41 1.24 6.24
N GLN A 407 14.94 0.37 5.39
CA GLN A 407 15.69 0.81 4.23
C GLN A 407 14.82 1.62 3.29
N ALA A 408 15.31 2.78 3.03
CA ALA A 408 15.07 3.66 1.90
C ALA A 408 13.60 3.99 1.58
N PRO A 409 13.20 5.24 1.77
CA PRO A 409 11.89 5.77 1.34
C PRO A 409 11.69 5.71 -0.18
N TYR A 410 12.43 4.87 -0.91
CA TYR A 410 12.54 4.94 -2.37
C TYR A 410 12.39 3.62 -3.10
N THR A 411 11.89 2.59 -2.43
CA THR A 411 11.68 1.26 -3.06
C THR A 411 10.47 1.22 -3.98
N ASP A 412 9.54 2.16 -3.85
CA ASP A 412 8.29 2.18 -4.63
C ASP A 412 8.52 2.69 -6.06
N THR A 413 9.40 2.04 -6.81
CA THR A 413 9.84 2.46 -8.14
C THR A 413 9.72 1.33 -9.17
N ARG A 414 9.73 1.70 -10.45
CA ARG A 414 9.79 0.73 -11.55
C ARG A 414 11.08 -0.09 -11.53
N SER A 415 12.17 0.48 -11.03
CA SER A 415 13.43 -0.24 -10.87
C SER A 415 13.31 -1.37 -9.86
N ALA A 416 12.64 -1.12 -8.73
CA ALA A 416 12.37 -2.15 -7.72
C ALA A 416 11.54 -3.31 -8.30
N ILE A 417 10.49 -3.02 -9.07
CA ILE A 417 9.69 -4.04 -9.76
C ILE A 417 10.59 -4.88 -10.71
N ARG A 418 11.41 -4.24 -11.53
CA ARG A 418 12.31 -4.94 -12.45
C ARG A 418 13.35 -5.80 -11.73
N THR A 419 13.87 -5.32 -10.62
CA THR A 419 14.82 -6.09 -9.79
C THR A 419 14.14 -7.32 -9.20
N ALA A 420 12.92 -7.18 -8.69
CA ALA A 420 12.13 -8.29 -8.19
C ALA A 420 11.81 -9.31 -9.30
N ASP A 421 11.36 -8.84 -10.47
CA ASP A 421 11.12 -9.72 -11.63
C ASP A 421 12.38 -10.47 -12.08
N ALA A 422 13.54 -9.80 -12.07
CA ALA A 422 14.81 -10.43 -12.40
C ALA A 422 15.23 -11.48 -11.35
N THR A 423 15.01 -11.18 -10.06
CA THR A 423 15.26 -12.12 -8.96
C THR A 423 14.36 -13.35 -9.09
N ASP A 424 13.07 -13.16 -9.35
CA ASP A 424 12.11 -14.23 -9.56
C ASP A 424 12.48 -15.11 -10.77
N ALA A 425 12.87 -14.50 -11.89
CA ALA A 425 13.38 -15.23 -13.05
C ALA A 425 14.64 -16.05 -12.72
N ALA A 426 15.54 -15.52 -11.90
CA ALA A 426 16.75 -16.22 -11.45
C ALA A 426 16.41 -17.40 -10.52
N LEU A 427 15.45 -17.24 -9.60
CA LEU A 427 14.96 -18.32 -8.73
C LEU A 427 14.34 -19.46 -9.55
N ARG A 428 13.49 -19.13 -10.54
CA ARG A 428 12.96 -20.14 -11.48
C ARG A 428 14.06 -20.86 -12.24
N ALA A 429 15.11 -20.17 -12.65
CA ALA A 429 16.25 -20.77 -13.35
C ALA A 429 17.09 -21.70 -12.48
N LEU A 430 16.92 -21.72 -11.15
CA LEU A 430 17.52 -22.71 -10.26
C LEU A 430 16.84 -24.09 -10.32
N THR A 431 15.62 -24.22 -10.85
CA THR A 431 14.86 -25.47 -10.90
C THR A 431 15.68 -26.69 -11.37
N PRO A 432 16.52 -26.63 -12.41
CA PRO A 432 17.33 -27.79 -12.82
C PRO A 432 18.38 -28.18 -11.78
N LEU A 433 18.91 -27.23 -11.02
CA LEU A 433 19.88 -27.48 -9.94
C LEU A 433 19.21 -28.12 -8.73
N LEU A 434 17.96 -27.73 -8.44
CA LEU A 434 17.21 -28.17 -7.28
C LEU A 434 16.66 -29.61 -7.45
N ARG A 435 16.21 -29.98 -8.64
CA ARG A 435 15.62 -31.29 -8.93
C ARG A 435 16.59 -32.46 -8.88
N SER A 436 17.88 -32.25 -9.01
CA SER A 436 18.80 -33.34 -9.22
C SER A 436 19.28 -34.07 -7.95
N ARG A 437 19.49 -33.39 -6.82
CA ARG A 437 19.92 -33.93 -5.53
C ARG A 437 19.88 -32.92 -4.37
N THR A 438 19.19 -31.82 -4.50
CA THR A 438 19.15 -30.83 -3.44
C THR A 438 18.25 -31.30 -2.31
N ASP A 439 18.80 -31.37 -1.10
CA ASP A 439 18.09 -31.82 0.09
C ASP A 439 17.42 -30.65 0.80
N VAL A 440 18.11 -29.51 0.81
CA VAL A 440 17.60 -28.26 1.39
C VAL A 440 18.25 -27.04 0.75
N VAL A 441 17.48 -25.99 0.55
CA VAL A 441 17.97 -24.65 0.20
C VAL A 441 17.85 -23.76 1.41
N LEU A 442 18.96 -23.19 1.83
CA LEU A 442 19.04 -22.28 2.96
C LEU A 442 19.16 -20.85 2.45
N PHE A 443 18.37 -19.95 3.01
CA PHE A 443 18.46 -18.53 2.78
C PHE A 443 18.94 -17.83 4.06
N ASP A 444 19.78 -16.82 3.89
CA ASP A 444 20.15 -16.02 5.06
C ASP A 444 18.99 -15.11 5.46
N ALA A 445 18.70 -15.00 6.75
CA ALA A 445 17.61 -14.18 7.28
C ALA A 445 18.00 -12.71 7.44
N VAL A 446 19.17 -12.32 6.89
CA VAL A 446 19.72 -10.97 6.93
C VAL A 446 19.63 -10.36 5.52
N ASP A 447 19.59 -9.05 5.38
CA ASP A 447 19.75 -8.30 4.11
C ASP A 447 18.81 -8.73 2.94
N GLY A 448 17.50 -8.89 3.19
CA GLY A 448 16.50 -9.18 2.14
C GLY A 448 16.33 -10.66 1.81
N GLY A 449 17.04 -11.54 2.51
CA GLY A 449 16.88 -13.00 2.40
C GLY A 449 15.43 -13.49 2.63
N PRO A 450 14.65 -12.92 3.57
CA PRO A 450 13.27 -13.30 3.77
C PRO A 450 12.36 -13.17 2.53
N ASP A 451 12.50 -12.08 1.77
CA ASP A 451 11.69 -11.89 0.55
C ASP A 451 12.03 -12.93 -0.51
N ILE A 452 13.34 -13.20 -0.68
CA ILE A 452 13.84 -14.22 -1.63
C ILE A 452 13.40 -15.61 -1.19
N TYR A 453 13.44 -15.91 0.10
CA TYR A 453 12.96 -17.18 0.66
C TYR A 453 11.51 -17.45 0.29
N ARG A 454 10.62 -16.50 0.48
CA ARG A 454 9.20 -16.65 0.15
C ARG A 454 8.95 -16.80 -1.34
N ASN A 455 9.63 -16.03 -2.16
CA ASN A 455 9.55 -16.14 -3.60
C ASN A 455 10.05 -17.51 -4.07
N ALA A 456 11.15 -18.02 -3.48
CA ALA A 456 11.66 -19.35 -3.79
C ALA A 456 10.70 -20.47 -3.36
N GLY A 457 10.04 -20.34 -2.20
CA GLY A 457 9.03 -21.28 -1.73
C GLY A 457 7.84 -21.39 -2.68
N TRP A 458 7.38 -20.25 -3.16
CA TRP A 458 6.30 -20.22 -4.14
C TRP A 458 6.70 -20.81 -5.50
N GLU A 459 7.92 -20.52 -5.98
CA GLU A 459 8.43 -21.03 -7.25
C GLU A 459 8.81 -22.53 -7.20
N GLN A 460 9.17 -23.04 -6.03
CA GLN A 460 9.72 -24.40 -5.83
C GLN A 460 9.05 -25.11 -4.65
N PRO A 461 7.72 -25.36 -4.72
CA PRO A 461 6.97 -25.91 -3.59
C PRO A 461 7.42 -27.33 -3.16
N ASP A 462 8.06 -28.09 -4.06
CA ASP A 462 8.52 -29.44 -3.81
C ASP A 462 9.94 -29.50 -3.18
N VAL A 463 10.57 -28.34 -2.97
CA VAL A 463 11.92 -28.24 -2.41
C VAL A 463 11.83 -27.78 -0.97
N ARG A 464 12.54 -28.46 -0.08
CA ARG A 464 12.67 -28.02 1.30
C ARG A 464 13.51 -26.75 1.37
N ILE A 465 12.87 -25.67 1.77
CA ILE A 465 13.45 -24.34 1.84
C ILE A 465 13.37 -23.84 3.27
N ALA A 466 14.48 -23.31 3.79
CA ALA A 466 14.54 -22.77 5.15
C ALA A 466 15.43 -21.54 5.22
N MET A 467 15.28 -20.73 6.26
CA MET A 467 16.18 -19.62 6.57
C MET A 467 17.17 -20.01 7.67
N VAL A 468 18.34 -19.39 7.65
CA VAL A 468 19.33 -19.44 8.72
C VAL A 468 19.52 -18.07 9.32
N ALA A 469 19.52 -17.97 10.65
CA ALA A 469 19.64 -16.72 11.38
C ALA A 469 20.70 -16.82 12.48
N PRO A 470 21.44 -15.74 12.79
CA PRO A 470 22.48 -15.73 13.83
C PRO A 470 21.89 -15.77 15.27
N GLY A 471 20.59 -15.70 15.41
CA GLY A 471 19.89 -15.70 16.71
C GLY A 471 18.38 -15.90 16.51
N GLN A 472 17.62 -15.72 17.59
CA GLN A 472 16.16 -15.73 17.48
C GLN A 472 15.69 -14.54 16.62
N VAL A 473 14.89 -14.84 15.61
CA VAL A 473 14.27 -13.83 14.74
C VAL A 473 12.90 -13.48 15.34
N ALA A 474 12.55 -12.21 15.31
CA ALA A 474 11.25 -11.77 15.81
C ALA A 474 10.13 -12.47 15.03
N TYR A 475 9.18 -13.09 15.76
CA TYR A 475 8.10 -13.91 15.24
C TYR A 475 7.33 -13.28 14.07
N ASN A 476 7.05 -11.99 14.15
CA ASN A 476 6.33 -11.23 13.13
C ASN A 476 7.09 -11.06 11.80
N GLN A 477 8.40 -11.28 11.77
CA GLN A 477 9.20 -11.19 10.53
C GLN A 477 9.26 -12.50 9.75
N LEU A 478 8.97 -13.63 10.42
CA LEU A 478 9.13 -14.96 9.85
C LEU A 478 7.87 -15.84 9.99
N HIS A 479 6.70 -15.22 10.16
CA HIS A 479 5.44 -15.95 10.34
C HIS A 479 5.24 -16.97 9.20
N GLY A 480 5.07 -18.26 9.58
CA GLY A 480 4.93 -19.37 8.65
C GLY A 480 6.21 -19.74 7.90
N ALA A 481 7.39 -19.21 8.24
CA ALA A 481 8.66 -19.58 7.63
C ALA A 481 9.37 -20.68 8.44
N LEU A 482 9.96 -21.65 7.74
CA LEU A 482 10.90 -22.60 8.36
C LEU A 482 12.24 -21.89 8.56
N TYR A 483 12.73 -21.80 9.80
CA TYR A 483 14.04 -21.22 10.08
C TYR A 483 14.81 -22.02 11.11
N TYR A 484 16.14 -21.89 11.05
CA TYR A 484 17.08 -22.45 11.99
C TYR A 484 17.89 -21.33 12.62
N ALA A 485 17.90 -21.27 13.94
CA ALA A 485 18.69 -20.31 14.71
C ALA A 485 20.06 -20.90 15.10
N SER A 486 20.96 -20.06 15.55
CA SER A 486 22.25 -20.52 16.10
C SER A 486 22.04 -21.55 17.21
N GLY A 487 22.71 -22.68 17.10
CA GLY A 487 22.56 -23.86 17.96
C GLY A 487 21.69 -24.97 17.37
N ASP A 488 20.89 -24.67 16.35
CA ASP A 488 20.06 -25.69 15.69
C ASP A 488 20.86 -26.57 14.72
N THR A 489 20.25 -27.70 14.34
CA THR A 489 20.79 -28.59 13.33
C THR A 489 19.86 -28.75 12.15
N VAL A 490 20.43 -28.67 10.95
CA VAL A 490 19.73 -28.95 9.69
C VAL A 490 19.99 -30.37 9.29
N PRO A 491 19.00 -31.29 9.35
CA PRO A 491 19.16 -32.65 8.90
C PRO A 491 19.28 -32.71 7.38
N VAL A 492 20.30 -33.42 6.89
CA VAL A 492 20.59 -33.62 5.46
C VAL A 492 20.66 -35.11 5.19
N ARG A 493 20.02 -35.60 4.14
CA ARG A 493 20.07 -37.02 3.76
C ARG A 493 21.50 -37.47 3.41
N PRO A 494 21.87 -38.74 3.61
CA PRO A 494 23.14 -39.25 3.11
C PRO A 494 23.28 -38.97 1.60
N GLY A 495 24.34 -38.29 1.19
CA GLY A 495 24.55 -37.91 -0.20
C GLY A 495 23.71 -36.71 -0.71
N GLY A 496 22.91 -36.11 0.17
CA GLY A 496 22.14 -34.93 -0.15
C GLY A 496 23.00 -33.67 -0.32
N THR A 497 22.47 -32.67 -1.01
CA THR A 497 23.15 -31.41 -1.26
C THR A 497 22.44 -30.28 -0.50
N VAL A 498 23.22 -29.48 0.19
CA VAL A 498 22.76 -28.21 0.80
C VAL A 498 23.19 -27.08 -0.09
N LEU A 499 22.24 -26.25 -0.51
CA LEU A 499 22.51 -24.98 -1.17
C LEU A 499 22.25 -23.83 -0.18
N LEU A 500 23.14 -22.86 -0.16
CA LEU A 500 22.99 -21.60 0.57
C LEU A 500 22.86 -20.47 -0.44
N VAL A 501 21.79 -19.73 -0.35
CA VAL A 501 21.60 -18.48 -1.10
C VAL A 501 21.81 -17.33 -0.12
N ALA A 502 22.94 -16.65 -0.27
CA ALA A 502 23.35 -15.63 0.69
C ALA A 502 24.10 -14.48 0.01
N SER A 503 24.10 -13.33 0.68
CA SER A 503 25.00 -12.23 0.35
C SER A 503 26.47 -12.69 0.45
N PRO A 504 27.35 -12.27 -0.47
CA PRO A 504 28.78 -12.52 -0.33
C PRO A 504 29.38 -11.94 0.96
N ALA A 505 28.71 -10.95 1.57
CA ALA A 505 29.10 -10.34 2.83
C ALA A 505 28.61 -11.09 4.08
N LEU A 506 27.92 -12.25 3.93
CA LEU A 506 27.43 -13.01 5.05
C LEU A 506 28.57 -13.34 6.05
N PRO A 507 28.40 -13.02 7.35
CA PRO A 507 29.41 -13.30 8.37
C PRO A 507 29.86 -14.78 8.38
N GLY A 508 31.15 -15.02 8.36
CA GLY A 508 31.74 -16.37 8.38
C GLY A 508 31.81 -17.07 7.02
N LEU A 509 31.11 -16.58 5.98
CA LEU A 509 31.10 -17.24 4.67
C LEU A 509 32.51 -17.26 4.02
N SER A 510 33.29 -16.21 4.16
CA SER A 510 34.67 -16.14 3.65
C SER A 510 35.57 -17.24 4.25
N GLY A 511 35.39 -17.57 5.53
CA GLY A 511 36.10 -18.67 6.19
C GLY A 511 35.69 -20.03 5.62
N LEU A 512 34.39 -20.23 5.34
CA LEU A 512 33.89 -21.47 4.73
C LEU A 512 34.42 -21.65 3.29
N ILE A 513 34.55 -20.56 2.54
CA ILE A 513 35.15 -20.58 1.20
C ILE A 513 36.62 -20.95 1.29
N ALA A 514 37.39 -20.32 2.20
CA ALA A 514 38.83 -20.55 2.36
C ALA A 514 39.13 -21.99 2.79
N THR A 515 38.26 -22.64 3.57
CA THR A 515 38.38 -24.01 4.00
C THR A 515 37.80 -25.04 3.01
N GLY A 516 37.22 -24.58 1.88
CA GLY A 516 36.58 -25.42 0.88
C GLY A 516 35.21 -25.99 1.32
N GLN A 517 34.68 -25.57 2.47
CA GLN A 517 33.39 -26.02 2.98
C GLN A 517 32.19 -25.37 2.26
N ALA A 518 32.41 -24.22 1.62
CA ALA A 518 31.45 -23.57 0.73
C ALA A 518 32.06 -23.43 -0.67
N GLN A 519 31.36 -23.89 -1.68
CA GLN A 519 31.78 -23.83 -3.07
C GLN A 519 30.75 -23.05 -3.88
N ALA A 520 31.18 -22.03 -4.62
CA ALA A 520 30.30 -21.24 -5.47
C ALA A 520 29.66 -22.12 -6.55
N VAL A 521 28.36 -22.01 -6.71
CA VAL A 521 27.60 -22.68 -7.75
C VAL A 521 27.31 -21.68 -8.86
N ARG A 522 27.66 -22.02 -10.08
CA ARG A 522 27.31 -21.19 -11.24
C ARG A 522 25.83 -21.31 -11.51
N THR A 523 25.12 -20.23 -11.37
CA THR A 523 23.69 -20.14 -11.68
C THR A 523 23.46 -19.69 -13.11
N PRO A 524 22.36 -20.12 -13.77
CA PRO A 524 22.02 -19.69 -15.13
C PRO A 524 21.78 -18.19 -15.23
N LEU A 525 21.20 -17.59 -14.20
CA LEU A 525 20.95 -16.15 -14.07
C LEU A 525 21.46 -15.67 -12.71
N PRO A 526 21.99 -14.43 -12.63
CA PRO A 526 22.44 -13.84 -11.37
C PRO A 526 21.23 -13.49 -10.48
N ILE A 527 21.33 -13.74 -9.18
CA ILE A 527 20.40 -13.24 -8.17
C ILE A 527 20.99 -11.94 -7.63
N THR A 528 20.30 -10.83 -7.80
CA THR A 528 20.81 -9.51 -7.41
C THR A 528 21.14 -9.44 -5.92
N GLY A 529 22.38 -9.16 -5.58
CA GLY A 529 22.86 -9.09 -4.18
C GLY A 529 23.16 -10.44 -3.54
N PHE A 530 22.87 -11.57 -4.20
CA PHE A 530 23.04 -12.90 -3.65
C PHE A 530 23.82 -13.83 -4.57
N GLN A 531 24.46 -14.82 -3.97
CA GLN A 531 25.17 -15.90 -4.68
C GLN A 531 24.73 -17.24 -4.10
N VAL A 532 24.76 -18.28 -4.93
CA VAL A 532 24.44 -19.65 -4.53
C VAL A 532 25.73 -20.41 -4.21
N TRP A 533 25.73 -21.05 -3.06
CA TRP A 533 26.85 -21.83 -2.54
C TRP A 533 26.42 -23.25 -2.27
N ARG A 534 27.22 -24.22 -2.67
CA ARG A 534 27.08 -25.60 -2.20
C ARG A 534 27.82 -25.72 -0.89
N ILE A 535 27.13 -26.19 0.14
CA ILE A 535 27.66 -26.38 1.48
C ILE A 535 27.90 -27.84 1.73
N LEU A 536 29.07 -28.16 2.25
CA LEU A 536 29.40 -29.55 2.62
C LEU A 536 28.70 -29.95 3.93
N PRO A 537 28.25 -31.23 4.06
CA PRO A 537 27.70 -31.72 5.33
C PRO A 537 28.71 -31.57 6.48
N GLY A 538 28.19 -31.27 7.68
CA GLY A 538 29.00 -30.98 8.86
C GLY A 538 29.44 -29.53 9.02
N THR A 539 29.15 -28.67 8.05
CA THR A 539 29.47 -27.23 8.08
C THR A 539 28.54 -26.47 9.01
N SER A 540 29.04 -25.47 9.71
CA SER A 540 28.26 -24.56 10.51
C SER A 540 28.13 -23.20 9.79
N ILE A 541 26.86 -22.73 9.63
CA ILE A 541 26.52 -21.46 8.99
C ILE A 541 25.77 -20.63 10.04
N LEU A 542 26.27 -19.47 10.41
CA LEU A 542 25.65 -18.63 11.45
C LEU A 542 25.36 -19.37 12.76
N GLY A 543 26.20 -20.38 13.10
CA GLY A 543 25.98 -21.23 14.28
C GLY A 543 24.99 -22.39 14.07
N VAL A 544 24.37 -22.50 12.92
CA VAL A 544 23.49 -23.61 12.51
C VAL A 544 24.32 -24.69 11.86
N ARG A 545 24.24 -25.91 12.35
CA ARG A 545 25.07 -27.03 11.86
C ARG A 545 24.31 -27.94 10.91
N THR A 546 24.84 -28.22 9.73
CA THR A 546 24.32 -29.25 8.84
C THR A 546 24.74 -30.67 9.34
N VAL A 547 23.81 -31.59 9.52
CA VAL A 547 24.08 -32.94 10.06
C VAL A 547 23.48 -34.00 9.12
N THR A 548 24.29 -34.97 8.73
CA THR A 548 23.77 -36.11 7.96
C THR A 548 22.83 -36.96 8.84
N SER A 549 21.58 -37.13 8.40
CA SER A 549 20.54 -37.87 9.11
C SER A 549 19.89 -38.90 8.21
N THR A 550 19.72 -40.12 8.71
CA THR A 550 18.94 -41.19 8.05
C THR A 550 17.44 -41.04 8.29
N VAL A 551 17.05 -40.25 9.28
CA VAL A 551 15.64 -39.91 9.50
C VAL A 551 15.23 -38.94 8.40
N PRO A 552 14.13 -39.22 7.65
CA PRO A 552 13.61 -38.22 6.73
C PRO A 552 13.39 -36.92 7.51
N PRO A 553 13.90 -35.77 7.04
CA PRO A 553 13.52 -34.55 7.66
C PRO A 553 11.99 -34.46 7.56
N ASP A 554 11.35 -34.27 8.70
CA ASP A 554 9.94 -33.88 8.66
C ASP A 554 9.86 -32.70 7.70
N LEU A 555 9.19 -32.91 6.57
CA LEU A 555 8.81 -31.80 5.69
C LEU A 555 7.77 -31.06 6.48
N GLY A 556 8.21 -30.36 7.54
CA GLY A 556 7.39 -29.38 8.18
C GLY A 556 6.88 -28.52 7.04
N THR A 557 5.62 -28.68 6.72
CA THR A 557 4.88 -27.88 5.75
C THR A 557 4.85 -26.46 6.29
N GLY A 558 6.01 -25.84 6.32
CA GLY A 558 6.22 -24.45 6.69
C GLY A 558 6.11 -23.54 5.46
N ILE A 559 5.11 -23.81 4.61
CA ILE A 559 4.66 -22.86 3.59
C ILE A 559 3.35 -22.28 4.07
#